data_d71a61100aa3150dbde797c496c0906d
#
_entry.id   d71a61100aa3150dbde797c496c0906d
#
_cell.length_a   1.000
_cell.length_b   1.000
_cell.length_c   1.000
_cell.angle_alpha   90.00
_cell.angle_beta   90.00
_cell.angle_gamma   90.00
#
_symmetry.space_group_name_H-M   'P 1'
#
loop_
_entity.id
_entity.type
_entity.pdbx_description
1 polymer ?
#
loop_
_entity_poly.entity_id
_entity_poly.type
_entity_poly.pdbx_seq_one_letter_code
_entity_poly.pdbx_strand_id
1 'polypeptide(L)'
;MNGIGFDKRIVRALDDARVRERLFSDGILTGCALTYSGVNLTIGIGHMVVKGRVLAFDAAEVVTSATTSANGYGRLKLVLDLSQEASETAFTQYRWEWDYQAANSGWPALTQDDINDGTHTEYEAVICIVSFSSSNISGVVSQILTIDTDYATEQQAVGSILYTYKNNGGAL
;
A
#
# COMPACT_ATOMS: atom_id res chain seq x y z
N MET A 1 10.04 -29.00 -8.23
CA MET A 1 10.16 -28.14 -7.05
C MET A 1 11.08 -26.98 -7.39
N ASN A 2 10.66 -25.73 -7.18
CA ASN A 2 11.49 -24.55 -7.42
C ASN A 2 11.86 -23.94 -6.06
N GLY A 3 13.17 -23.77 -5.80
CA GLY A 3 13.65 -23.09 -4.60
C GLY A 3 13.69 -21.58 -4.83
N ILE A 4 13.25 -20.80 -3.83
CA ILE A 4 13.31 -19.33 -3.80
C ILE A 4 14.47 -18.95 -2.88
N GLY A 5 15.30 -17.97 -3.29
CA GLY A 5 16.42 -17.49 -2.48
C GLY A 5 17.66 -18.39 -2.44
N PHE A 6 17.79 -19.35 -3.35
CA PHE A 6 18.99 -20.14 -3.52
C PHE A 6 19.97 -19.50 -4.52
N ASP A 7 21.27 -19.67 -4.31
CA ASP A 7 22.31 -19.15 -5.17
C ASP A 7 22.06 -19.44 -6.65
N LYS A 8 22.25 -18.42 -7.51
CA LYS A 8 22.05 -18.47 -8.96
C LYS A 8 20.60 -18.72 -9.42
N ARG A 9 19.61 -18.56 -8.55
CA ARG A 9 18.19 -18.58 -8.92
C ARG A 9 17.64 -17.16 -9.02
N ILE A 10 16.89 -16.91 -10.08
CA ILE A 10 16.17 -15.65 -10.25
C ILE A 10 14.97 -15.68 -9.32
N VAL A 11 14.85 -14.69 -8.43
CA VAL A 11 13.65 -14.46 -7.64
C VAL A 11 12.64 -13.78 -8.55
N ARG A 12 11.48 -14.37 -8.72
CA ARG A 12 10.39 -13.73 -9.48
C ARG A 12 9.69 -12.71 -8.61
N ALA A 13 9.29 -11.59 -9.19
CA ALA A 13 8.53 -10.55 -8.49
C ALA A 13 7.26 -11.10 -7.81
N LEU A 14 6.60 -12.06 -8.44
CA LEU A 14 5.43 -12.74 -7.89
C LEU A 14 5.77 -13.55 -6.62
N ASP A 15 6.86 -14.30 -6.62
CA ASP A 15 7.26 -15.12 -5.48
C ASP A 15 7.68 -14.23 -4.29
N ASP A 16 8.38 -13.12 -4.58
CA ASP A 16 8.77 -12.13 -3.59
C ASP A 16 7.53 -11.42 -3.00
N ALA A 17 6.56 -11.04 -3.82
CA ALA A 17 5.31 -10.46 -3.38
C ALA A 17 4.52 -11.41 -2.47
N ARG A 18 4.44 -12.69 -2.80
CA ARG A 18 3.77 -13.72 -1.97
C ARG A 18 4.42 -13.87 -0.58
N VAL A 19 5.74 -13.80 -0.51
CA VAL A 19 6.44 -13.85 0.78
C VAL A 19 6.15 -12.58 1.59
N ARG A 20 6.23 -11.41 0.98
CA ARG A 20 5.98 -10.14 1.66
C ARG A 20 4.53 -9.99 2.10
N GLU A 21 3.56 -10.44 1.30
CA GLU A 21 2.14 -10.44 1.68
C GLU A 21 1.86 -11.26 2.96
N ARG A 22 2.66 -12.30 3.22
CA ARG A 22 2.57 -13.08 4.46
C ARG A 22 3.21 -12.41 5.66
N LEU A 23 4.11 -11.47 5.42
CA LEU A 23 4.84 -10.76 6.47
C LEU A 23 4.21 -9.41 6.80
N PHE A 24 3.62 -8.74 5.81
CA PHE A 24 3.10 -7.38 5.93
C PHE A 24 1.67 -7.31 5.39
N SER A 25 0.79 -6.67 6.14
CA SER A 25 -0.49 -6.17 5.60
C SER A 25 -0.24 -4.99 4.67
N ASP A 26 -1.27 -4.60 3.91
CA ASP A 26 -1.23 -3.36 3.15
C ASP A 26 -1.02 -2.18 4.10
N GLY A 27 -0.05 -1.30 3.80
CA GLY A 27 0.28 -0.21 4.71
C GLY A 27 1.45 0.66 4.28
N ILE A 28 1.65 1.74 5.02
CA ILE A 28 2.77 2.66 4.86
C ILE A 28 3.95 2.14 5.69
N LEU A 29 5.08 1.91 5.03
CA LEU A 29 6.35 1.53 5.68
C LEU A 29 7.07 2.74 6.23
N THR A 30 7.20 3.80 5.41
CA THR A 30 7.87 5.05 5.79
C THR A 30 7.29 6.21 5.01
N GLY A 31 7.26 7.40 5.58
CA GLY A 31 6.87 8.63 4.89
C GLY A 31 5.43 8.62 4.39
N CYS A 32 5.22 8.91 3.11
CA CYS A 32 3.93 8.96 2.44
C CYS A 32 2.91 9.89 3.14
N ALA A 33 3.37 10.97 3.76
CA ALA A 33 2.51 11.91 4.43
C ALA A 33 1.50 12.53 3.46
N LEU A 34 0.22 12.56 3.86
CA LEU A 34 -0.86 13.13 3.05
C LEU A 34 -1.02 14.60 3.39
N THR A 35 -0.90 15.46 2.38
CA THR A 35 -1.18 16.89 2.48
C THR A 35 -2.09 17.33 1.35
N TYR A 36 -2.76 18.47 1.46
CA TYR A 36 -3.66 18.93 0.40
C TYR A 36 -3.64 20.45 0.24
N SER A 37 -3.95 20.90 -0.98
CA SER A 37 -4.14 22.30 -1.30
C SER A 37 -5.12 22.44 -2.47
N GLY A 38 -6.21 23.15 -2.27
CA GLY A 38 -7.28 23.26 -3.26
C GLY A 38 -7.85 21.88 -3.60
N VAL A 39 -7.77 21.49 -4.86
CA VAL A 39 -8.23 20.18 -5.37
C VAL A 39 -7.14 19.12 -5.38
N ASN A 40 -5.92 19.48 -5.01
CA ASN A 40 -4.77 18.60 -5.08
C ASN A 40 -4.52 17.90 -3.74
N LEU A 41 -4.41 16.59 -3.77
CA LEU A 41 -3.87 15.78 -2.69
C LEU A 41 -2.42 15.43 -3.05
N THR A 42 -1.53 15.59 -2.11
CA THR A 42 -0.11 15.25 -2.28
C THR A 42 0.24 14.09 -1.36
N ILE A 43 0.83 13.05 -1.95
CA ILE A 43 1.43 11.94 -1.24
C ILE A 43 2.93 12.23 -1.16
N GLY A 44 3.47 12.33 0.05
CA GLY A 44 4.87 12.65 0.29
C GLY A 44 5.81 11.50 -0.09
N ILE A 45 7.10 11.80 -0.12
CA ILE A 45 8.16 10.81 -0.30
C ILE A 45 8.04 9.70 0.73
N GLY A 46 8.26 8.45 0.33
CA GLY A 46 8.18 7.31 1.24
C GLY A 46 7.97 5.98 0.53
N HIS A 47 7.58 4.98 1.32
CA HIS A 47 7.34 3.63 0.83
C HIS A 47 6.02 3.10 1.39
N MET A 48 5.26 2.42 0.55
CA MET A 48 4.09 1.64 1.00
C MET A 48 4.15 0.22 0.43
N VAL A 49 3.46 -0.68 1.11
CA VAL A 49 3.26 -2.06 0.66
C VAL A 49 1.79 -2.25 0.35
N VAL A 50 1.50 -2.82 -0.82
CA VAL A 50 0.16 -3.24 -1.21
C VAL A 50 0.26 -4.63 -1.85
N LYS A 51 -0.42 -5.60 -1.29
CA LYS A 51 -0.37 -7.01 -1.75
C LYS A 51 1.06 -7.54 -1.88
N GLY A 52 1.91 -7.22 -0.89
CA GLY A 52 3.32 -7.62 -0.87
C GLY A 52 4.22 -6.90 -1.87
N ARG A 53 3.70 -5.93 -2.63
CA ARG A 53 4.48 -5.10 -3.56
C ARG A 53 4.85 -3.79 -2.90
N VAL A 54 6.14 -3.46 -2.93
CA VAL A 54 6.63 -2.19 -2.40
C VAL A 54 6.56 -1.14 -3.50
N LEU A 55 5.85 -0.05 -3.20
CA LEU A 55 5.85 1.16 -4.00
C LEU A 55 6.78 2.19 -3.32
N ALA A 56 7.75 2.68 -4.07
CA ALA A 56 8.69 3.71 -3.62
C ALA A 56 8.32 5.04 -4.28
N PHE A 57 8.11 6.05 -3.47
CA PHE A 57 7.87 7.43 -3.90
C PHE A 57 9.14 8.25 -3.64
N ASP A 58 10.00 8.33 -4.64
CA ASP A 58 11.27 9.10 -4.57
C ASP A 58 11.03 10.62 -4.65
N ALA A 59 9.86 11.03 -5.12
CA ALA A 59 9.37 12.40 -5.12
C ALA A 59 7.90 12.42 -4.64
N ALA A 60 7.48 13.59 -4.15
CA ALA A 60 6.08 13.77 -3.78
C ALA A 60 5.19 13.67 -5.03
N GLU A 61 4.10 12.92 -4.95
CA GLU A 61 3.16 12.71 -6.03
C GLU A 61 1.87 13.49 -5.78
N VAL A 62 1.43 14.24 -6.79
CA VAL A 62 0.24 15.07 -6.71
C VAL A 62 -0.89 14.41 -7.49
N VAL A 63 -1.97 14.11 -6.77
CA VAL A 63 -3.19 13.53 -7.35
C VAL A 63 -4.28 14.58 -7.32
N THR A 64 -4.69 15.04 -8.50
CA THR A 64 -5.73 16.05 -8.63
C THR A 64 -7.11 15.41 -8.58
N SER A 65 -8.00 15.94 -7.75
CA SER A 65 -9.40 15.56 -7.73
C SER A 65 -10.14 16.23 -8.89
N ALA A 66 -10.93 15.45 -9.61
CA ALA A 66 -11.77 15.93 -10.72
C ALA A 66 -13.23 16.17 -10.28
N THR A 67 -13.51 16.32 -8.99
CA THR A 67 -14.88 16.54 -8.51
C THR A 67 -15.43 17.87 -9.00
N THR A 68 -16.66 17.84 -9.46
CA THR A 68 -17.46 19.04 -9.77
C THR A 68 -18.43 19.40 -8.62
N SER A 69 -18.52 18.55 -7.62
CA SER A 69 -19.42 18.77 -6.47
C SER A 69 -18.84 19.81 -5.53
N ALA A 70 -19.66 20.78 -5.13
CA ALA A 70 -19.25 21.82 -4.17
C ALA A 70 -18.94 21.22 -2.79
N ASN A 71 -19.69 20.20 -2.37
CA ASN A 71 -19.55 19.52 -1.10
C ASN A 71 -19.71 18.01 -1.31
N GLY A 72 -19.13 17.22 -0.43
CA GLY A 72 -19.19 15.75 -0.49
C GLY A 72 -17.89 15.11 -0.03
N TYR A 73 -17.68 13.90 -0.49
CA TYR A 73 -16.52 13.08 -0.13
C TYR A 73 -15.88 12.48 -1.37
N GLY A 74 -14.57 12.30 -1.33
CA GLY A 74 -13.79 11.55 -2.31
C GLY A 74 -13.05 10.42 -1.63
N ARG A 75 -13.03 9.26 -2.24
CA ARG A 75 -12.20 8.12 -1.84
C ARG A 75 -11.09 7.95 -2.85
N LEU A 76 -9.83 8.18 -2.45
CA LEU A 76 -8.68 7.91 -3.28
C LEU A 76 -8.28 6.44 -3.16
N LYS A 77 -8.16 5.79 -4.30
CA LYS A 77 -7.70 4.41 -4.44
C LYS A 77 -6.38 4.36 -5.19
N LEU A 78 -5.49 3.51 -4.71
CA LEU A 78 -4.37 2.99 -5.49
C LEU A 78 -4.85 1.71 -6.17
N VAL A 79 -4.78 1.68 -7.48
CA VAL A 79 -5.10 0.49 -8.29
C VAL A 79 -3.79 -0.11 -8.76
N LEU A 80 -3.53 -1.35 -8.39
CA LEU A 80 -2.47 -2.17 -9.00
C LEU A 80 -3.05 -2.89 -10.19
N ASP A 81 -2.39 -2.80 -11.34
CA ASP A 81 -2.80 -3.44 -12.59
C ASP A 81 -1.62 -4.17 -13.23
N LEU A 82 -1.53 -5.45 -12.95
CA LEU A 82 -0.43 -6.31 -13.43
C LEU A 82 -0.59 -6.73 -14.90
N SER A 83 -1.69 -6.36 -15.56
CA SER A 83 -1.85 -6.55 -17.00
C SER A 83 -1.00 -5.56 -17.81
N GLN A 84 -0.58 -4.46 -17.17
CA GLN A 84 0.27 -3.46 -17.80
C GLN A 84 1.73 -3.93 -17.79
N GLU A 85 2.43 -3.67 -18.90
CA GLU A 85 3.86 -3.96 -18.97
C GLU A 85 4.66 -2.86 -18.27
N ALA A 86 5.44 -3.22 -17.24
CA ALA A 86 6.42 -2.33 -16.65
C ALA A 86 7.74 -2.44 -17.43
N SER A 87 8.42 -1.31 -17.60
CA SER A 87 9.77 -1.25 -18.16
C SER A 87 10.77 -0.75 -17.12
N GLU A 88 12.06 -0.85 -17.40
CA GLU A 88 13.11 -0.32 -16.52
C GLU A 88 13.01 1.21 -16.33
N THR A 89 12.35 1.90 -17.25
CA THR A 89 12.25 3.37 -17.24
C THR A 89 10.85 3.90 -16.90
N ALA A 90 9.83 3.02 -16.87
CA ALA A 90 8.45 3.42 -16.59
C ALA A 90 7.73 2.33 -15.79
N PHE A 91 7.32 2.70 -14.58
CA PHE A 91 6.47 1.86 -13.75
C PHE A 91 5.01 2.21 -14.01
N THR A 92 4.34 1.39 -14.82
CA THR A 92 2.97 1.61 -15.31
C THR A 92 1.93 0.71 -14.65
N GLN A 93 2.36 -0.15 -13.72
CA GLN A 93 1.50 -1.14 -13.07
C GLN A 93 0.73 -0.60 -11.87
N TYR A 94 0.64 0.73 -11.74
CA TYR A 94 -0.26 1.36 -10.77
C TYR A 94 -0.89 2.61 -11.36
N ARG A 95 -2.04 2.99 -10.81
CA ARG A 95 -2.73 4.25 -11.10
C ARG A 95 -3.52 4.72 -9.90
N TRP A 96 -3.81 6.03 -9.88
CA TRP A 96 -4.69 6.63 -8.89
C TRP A 96 -6.09 6.76 -9.46
N GLU A 97 -7.09 6.40 -8.66
CA GLU A 97 -8.50 6.57 -9.01
C GLU A 97 -9.28 7.22 -7.89
N TRP A 98 -10.28 8.01 -8.26
CA TRP A 98 -11.20 8.64 -7.35
C TRP A 98 -12.61 8.10 -7.50
N ASP A 99 -13.24 7.76 -6.37
CA ASP A 99 -14.69 7.63 -6.25
C ASP A 99 -15.24 8.86 -5.54
N TYR A 100 -16.47 9.28 -5.88
CA TYR A 100 -17.12 10.44 -5.28
C TYR A 100 -18.50 10.09 -4.75
N GLN A 101 -18.84 10.60 -3.55
CA GLN A 101 -20.13 10.40 -2.90
C GLN A 101 -20.59 11.69 -2.20
N ALA A 102 -21.91 11.92 -2.14
CA ALA A 102 -22.47 13.03 -1.37
C ALA A 102 -22.32 12.81 0.14
N ALA A 103 -22.29 11.55 0.59
CA ALA A 103 -22.08 11.16 1.98
C ALA A 103 -20.89 10.20 2.08
N ASN A 104 -20.24 10.14 3.24
CA ASN A 104 -19.15 9.18 3.49
C ASN A 104 -19.69 7.76 3.72
N SER A 105 -20.48 7.28 2.78
CA SER A 105 -21.10 5.94 2.79
C SER A 105 -21.55 5.54 1.39
N GLY A 106 -21.89 4.26 1.21
CA GLY A 106 -22.38 3.77 -0.08
C GLY A 106 -21.33 3.75 -1.19
N TRP A 107 -20.05 3.60 -0.80
CA TRP A 107 -18.95 3.51 -1.76
C TRP A 107 -19.11 2.30 -2.69
N PRO A 108 -18.70 2.41 -3.96
CA PRO A 108 -18.59 1.27 -4.85
C PRO A 108 -17.76 0.14 -4.21
N ALA A 109 -18.09 -1.11 -4.52
CA ALA A 109 -17.27 -2.24 -4.12
C ALA A 109 -15.86 -2.11 -4.72
N LEU A 110 -14.85 -2.55 -3.97
CA LEU A 110 -13.47 -2.59 -4.44
C LEU A 110 -13.19 -3.92 -5.14
N THR A 111 -12.34 -3.89 -6.14
CA THR A 111 -11.72 -5.09 -6.70
C THR A 111 -10.59 -5.51 -5.78
N GLN A 112 -10.79 -6.61 -5.04
CA GLN A 112 -9.82 -7.11 -4.05
C GLN A 112 -9.46 -8.57 -4.29
N ASP A 113 -9.33 -8.94 -5.56
CA ASP A 113 -8.91 -10.28 -5.96
C ASP A 113 -7.44 -10.54 -5.56
N ASP A 114 -7.09 -11.80 -5.43
CA ASP A 114 -5.72 -12.18 -5.11
C ASP A 114 -4.83 -12.14 -6.34
N ILE A 115 -4.24 -10.98 -6.61
CA ILE A 115 -3.27 -10.78 -7.72
C ILE A 115 -1.99 -11.59 -7.57
N ASN A 116 -1.80 -12.31 -6.47
CA ASN A 116 -0.67 -13.20 -6.24
C ASN A 116 -0.99 -14.68 -6.55
N ASP A 117 -2.22 -15.00 -6.94
CA ASP A 117 -2.60 -16.34 -7.39
C ASP A 117 -2.09 -16.68 -8.80
N GLY A 118 -1.76 -15.65 -9.60
CA GLY A 118 -1.29 -15.76 -10.97
C GLY A 118 -2.41 -15.74 -12.02
N THR A 119 -3.66 -15.52 -11.62
CA THR A 119 -4.84 -15.46 -12.50
C THR A 119 -5.48 -14.08 -12.53
N HIS A 120 -5.51 -13.42 -11.39
CA HIS A 120 -6.03 -12.06 -11.25
C HIS A 120 -4.92 -11.03 -11.47
N THR A 121 -5.28 -9.88 -12.02
CA THR A 121 -4.31 -8.85 -12.40
C THR A 121 -4.57 -7.50 -11.74
N GLU A 122 -5.77 -7.27 -11.19
CA GLU A 122 -6.14 -5.97 -10.63
C GLU A 122 -6.48 -6.06 -9.13
N TYR A 123 -6.02 -5.08 -8.37
CA TYR A 123 -6.32 -4.93 -6.94
C TYR A 123 -6.42 -3.45 -6.57
N GLU A 124 -7.45 -3.10 -5.79
CA GLU A 124 -7.71 -1.75 -5.32
C GLU A 124 -7.47 -1.63 -3.81
N ALA A 125 -6.61 -0.70 -3.41
CA ALA A 125 -6.39 -0.32 -2.02
C ALA A 125 -6.89 1.10 -1.74
N VAL A 126 -7.68 1.30 -0.68
CA VAL A 126 -8.10 2.64 -0.27
C VAL A 126 -6.97 3.32 0.49
N ILE A 127 -6.54 4.48 0.01
CA ILE A 127 -5.47 5.27 0.62
C ILE A 127 -6.03 6.26 1.62
N CYS A 128 -7.02 7.04 1.20
CA CYS A 128 -7.67 8.00 2.10
C CYS A 128 -9.09 8.33 1.63
N ILE A 129 -9.84 8.92 2.55
CA ILE A 129 -11.10 9.61 2.28
C ILE A 129 -10.88 11.10 2.52
N VAL A 130 -11.31 11.91 1.59
CA VAL A 130 -11.28 13.37 1.70
C VAL A 130 -12.71 13.91 1.80
N SER A 131 -12.87 15.03 2.49
CA SER A 131 -14.08 15.85 2.43
C SER A 131 -13.86 17.03 1.51
N PHE A 132 -14.91 17.45 0.82
CA PHE A 132 -14.92 18.65 -0.03
C PHE A 132 -15.82 19.73 0.56
N SER A 133 -15.36 20.97 0.46
CA SER A 133 -16.14 22.17 0.74
C SER A 133 -15.83 23.22 -0.33
N SER A 134 -16.85 23.77 -0.95
CA SER A 134 -16.69 24.73 -2.06
C SER A 134 -15.74 24.22 -3.15
N SER A 135 -15.90 22.95 -3.52
CA SER A 135 -15.11 22.23 -4.54
C SER A 135 -13.61 22.07 -4.20
N ASN A 136 -13.19 22.36 -2.98
CA ASN A 136 -11.82 22.14 -2.52
C ASN A 136 -11.78 21.04 -1.46
N ILE A 137 -10.66 20.35 -1.36
CA ILE A 137 -10.41 19.41 -0.26
C ILE A 137 -10.38 20.22 1.04
N SER A 138 -11.18 19.82 2.01
CA SER A 138 -11.32 20.47 3.32
C SER A 138 -10.84 19.60 4.47
N GLY A 139 -10.63 18.32 4.22
CA GLY A 139 -10.10 17.37 5.20
C GLY A 139 -9.68 16.06 4.56
N VAL A 140 -8.72 15.39 5.18
CA VAL A 140 -8.20 14.08 4.74
C VAL A 140 -8.18 13.15 5.95
N VAL A 141 -8.70 11.93 5.76
CA VAL A 141 -8.58 10.83 6.72
C VAL A 141 -7.90 9.66 6.04
N SER A 142 -6.69 9.33 6.48
CA SER A 142 -5.97 8.15 5.97
C SER A 142 -6.77 6.88 6.27
N GLN A 143 -6.88 6.01 5.29
CA GLN A 143 -7.48 4.67 5.41
C GLN A 143 -6.41 3.59 5.37
N ILE A 144 -5.26 3.88 4.76
CA ILE A 144 -4.12 2.99 4.79
C ILE A 144 -3.36 3.18 6.11
N LEU A 145 -3.10 2.10 6.81
CA LEU A 145 -2.43 2.13 8.10
C LEU A 145 -0.92 2.30 7.92
N THR A 146 -0.29 3.00 8.86
CA THR A 146 1.17 2.92 8.99
C THR A 146 1.51 1.56 9.58
N ILE A 147 2.37 0.81 8.90
CA ILE A 147 2.90 -0.45 9.44
C ILE A 147 3.83 -0.06 10.58
N ASP A 148 3.50 -0.52 11.78
CA ASP A 148 4.32 -0.25 12.94
C ASP A 148 5.66 -0.95 12.78
N THR A 149 6.73 -0.15 12.70
CA THR A 149 8.10 -0.67 12.60
C THR A 149 8.56 -1.31 13.91
N ASP A 150 7.82 -1.11 15.00
CA ASP A 150 8.07 -1.78 16.27
C ASP A 150 7.82 -3.29 16.18
N TYR A 151 7.07 -3.77 15.16
CA TYR A 151 6.93 -5.19 14.90
C TYR A 151 8.28 -5.87 14.64
N ALA A 152 9.20 -5.21 13.95
CA ALA A 152 10.57 -5.70 13.78
C ALA A 152 11.32 -5.74 15.13
N THR A 153 11.08 -4.77 16.01
CA THR A 153 11.64 -4.69 17.34
C THR A 153 11.04 -5.76 18.25
N GLU A 154 9.74 -5.99 18.19
CA GLU A 154 9.06 -7.08 18.91
C GLU A 154 9.52 -8.46 18.44
N GLN A 155 9.63 -8.68 17.13
CA GLN A 155 10.17 -9.92 16.56
C GLN A 155 11.63 -10.13 16.99
N GLN A 156 12.43 -9.09 17.03
CA GLN A 156 13.80 -9.14 17.50
C GLN A 156 13.86 -9.41 19.01
N ALA A 157 12.98 -8.79 19.79
CA ALA A 157 12.87 -9.03 21.24
C ALA A 157 12.45 -10.47 21.54
N VAL A 158 11.44 -10.99 20.86
CA VAL A 158 11.00 -12.39 20.99
C VAL A 158 12.12 -13.34 20.56
N GLY A 159 12.80 -13.06 19.46
CA GLY A 159 13.97 -13.82 19.02
C GLY A 159 15.10 -13.82 20.05
N SER A 160 15.37 -12.68 20.68
CA SER A 160 16.35 -12.53 21.74
C SER A 160 15.97 -13.30 23.01
N ILE A 161 14.70 -13.30 23.38
CA ILE A 161 14.19 -14.07 24.54
C ILE A 161 14.35 -15.58 24.27
N LEU A 162 13.96 -16.07 23.09
CA LEU A 162 14.11 -17.47 22.72
C LEU A 162 15.58 -17.90 22.67
N TYR A 163 16.46 -17.04 22.17
CA TYR A 163 17.88 -17.29 22.13
C TYR A 163 18.48 -17.39 23.54
N THR A 164 18.12 -16.46 24.41
CA THR A 164 18.55 -16.43 25.79
C THR A 164 18.05 -17.68 26.55
N TYR A 165 16.78 -18.07 26.34
CA TYR A 165 16.20 -19.26 26.94
C TYR A 165 16.94 -20.54 26.52
N LYS A 166 17.23 -20.71 25.25
CA LYS A 166 18.02 -21.84 24.75
C LYS A 166 19.43 -21.89 25.33
N ASN A 167 20.11 -20.77 25.41
CA ASN A 167 21.47 -20.71 25.93
C ASN A 167 21.55 -20.93 27.45
N ASN A 168 20.47 -20.71 28.17
CA ASN A 168 20.37 -20.97 29.60
C ASN A 168 19.87 -22.40 29.93
N GLY A 169 19.84 -23.30 28.95
CA GLY A 169 19.51 -24.71 29.15
C GLY A 169 18.02 -25.01 29.32
N GLY A 170 17.14 -24.10 28.91
CA GLY A 170 15.72 -24.35 28.87
C GLY A 170 15.38 -25.35 27.77
N ALA A 171 14.61 -26.40 28.08
CA ALA A 171 14.00 -27.25 27.07
C ALA A 171 12.79 -26.53 26.42
N LEU A 172 12.66 -26.59 25.12
CA LEU A 172 11.46 -26.21 24.39
C LEU A 172 10.49 -27.39 24.33
#